data_54b15b7488d933ffc72eda5d7a7e6fc7
#
_entry.id   54b15b7488d933ffc72eda5d7a7e6fc7
#
_cell.length_a   1.000
_cell.length_b   1.000
_cell.length_c   1.000
_cell.angle_alpha   90.00
_cell.angle_beta   90.00
_cell.angle_gamma   90.00
#
_symmetry.space_group_name_H-M   'P 1'
#
loop_
_entity.id
_entity.type
_entity.pdbx_description
1 polymer ?
#
loop_
_entity_poly.entity_id
_entity_poly.type
_entity_poly.pdbx_seq_one_letter_code
_entity_poly.pdbx_strand_id
1 'polypeptide(L)'
;MIWLWILVKLKSIAFLVEKFVKIIDKSACQYQGDYDILRMLQKNTYMVISVGPCPFLRSKAGGREGSIWKKKTKMEEREMNVISMKQLLEAGVHFGHQTRRWNPKMSEYIYTERNGIHIIDLQKSVGKVDEAYKAISDIAADGGTILFVGTKKQAQDAIQTEAERCGMYYVNERWLGGMLTNFKTIQGRINRLKDIERMSEDGTFAVLPKKEVIELKKEWEKLEKNLGGIKEMKKVPDAIFVVDPKKERICVQEAHTLGIPLIGIADTNCDPEELDYVIPGNDDAIRAVKLIVAKMADAVIEANQGEAEDVAYEAVEETVEA
;
A
#
# COMPACT_ATOMS: atom_id res chain seq x y z
N MET A 1 -47.95 27.87 -13.46
CA MET A 1 -47.53 27.84 -14.89
C MET A 1 -46.06 27.44 -15.10
N ILE A 2 -45.13 27.85 -14.24
CA ILE A 2 -43.69 27.55 -14.37
C ILE A 2 -43.38 26.05 -14.16
N TRP A 3 -44.04 25.37 -13.22
CA TRP A 3 -43.89 23.95 -12.99
C TRP A 3 -44.28 23.02 -14.12
N LEU A 4 -45.32 23.41 -14.90
CA LEU A 4 -45.75 22.62 -16.05
C LEU A 4 -44.76 22.70 -17.21
N TRP A 5 -44.10 23.84 -17.37
CA TRP A 5 -43.08 24.08 -18.40
C TRP A 5 -41.80 23.33 -18.13
N ILE A 6 -41.39 23.22 -16.83
CA ILE A 6 -40.24 22.44 -16.39
C ILE A 6 -40.49 20.93 -16.60
N LEU A 7 -41.67 20.42 -16.28
CA LEU A 7 -42.06 19.01 -16.50
C LEU A 7 -42.04 18.60 -17.95
N VAL A 8 -42.47 19.50 -18.86
CA VAL A 8 -42.44 19.25 -20.31
C VAL A 8 -41.01 19.22 -20.85
N LYS A 9 -40.13 20.11 -20.37
CA LYS A 9 -38.70 20.09 -20.75
C LYS A 9 -37.99 18.86 -20.23
N LEU A 10 -38.25 18.42 -19.00
CA LEU A 10 -37.65 17.20 -18.43
C LEU A 10 -38.09 15.93 -19.19
N LYS A 11 -39.36 15.82 -19.63
CA LYS A 11 -39.82 14.72 -20.48
C LYS A 11 -39.15 14.71 -21.85
N SER A 12 -38.89 15.89 -22.42
CA SER A 12 -38.22 16.01 -23.72
C SER A 12 -36.73 15.61 -23.64
N ILE A 13 -36.05 15.92 -22.54
CA ILE A 13 -34.66 15.53 -22.28
C ILE A 13 -34.58 14.02 -22.05
N ALA A 14 -35.48 13.44 -21.27
CA ALA A 14 -35.52 11.99 -21.03
C ALA A 14 -35.72 11.20 -22.32
N PHE A 15 -36.60 11.69 -23.22
CA PHE A 15 -36.85 11.05 -24.50
C PHE A 15 -35.65 11.17 -25.49
N LEU A 16 -34.89 12.26 -25.40
CA LEU A 16 -33.66 12.44 -26.19
C LEU A 16 -32.55 11.49 -25.69
N VAL A 17 -32.40 11.34 -24.37
CA VAL A 17 -31.42 10.42 -23.75
C VAL A 17 -31.74 8.96 -24.11
N GLU A 18 -33.01 8.57 -24.08
CA GLU A 18 -33.44 7.21 -24.46
C GLU A 18 -33.19 6.89 -25.94
N LYS A 19 -33.39 7.87 -26.83
CA LYS A 19 -33.01 7.75 -28.24
C LYS A 19 -31.52 7.68 -28.47
N PHE A 20 -30.71 8.43 -27.70
CA PHE A 20 -29.27 8.40 -27.79
C PHE A 20 -28.69 7.07 -27.33
N VAL A 21 -29.23 6.51 -26.24
CA VAL A 21 -28.84 5.16 -25.73
C VAL A 21 -29.15 4.06 -26.75
N LYS A 22 -30.33 4.13 -27.42
CA LYS A 22 -30.68 3.16 -28.48
C LYS A 22 -29.84 3.29 -29.76
N ILE A 23 -29.29 4.46 -30.04
CA ILE A 23 -28.38 4.68 -31.19
C ILE A 23 -26.99 4.10 -30.84
N ILE A 24 -26.54 4.28 -29.61
CA ILE A 24 -25.25 3.74 -29.10
C ILE A 24 -25.28 2.22 -29.07
N ASP A 25 -26.38 1.60 -28.60
CA ASP A 25 -26.53 0.13 -28.60
C ASP A 25 -26.52 -0.49 -30.01
N LYS A 26 -26.99 0.23 -31.00
CA LYS A 26 -26.91 -0.23 -32.40
C LYS A 26 -25.53 -0.05 -33.04
N SER A 27 -24.74 0.90 -32.54
CA SER A 27 -23.37 1.15 -33.04
C SER A 27 -22.31 0.28 -32.33
N ALA A 28 -22.58 -0.20 -31.11
CA ALA A 28 -21.67 -0.97 -30.33
C ALA A 28 -21.39 -2.38 -30.86
N CYS A 29 -22.17 -2.85 -31.86
CA CYS A 29 -21.93 -4.14 -32.52
C CYS A 29 -20.80 -4.12 -33.55
N GLN A 30 -20.16 -3.00 -33.84
CA GLN A 30 -19.21 -2.89 -34.98
C GLN A 30 -17.80 -2.34 -34.63
N TYR A 31 -17.53 -1.89 -33.40
CA TYR A 31 -16.21 -1.37 -33.03
C TYR A 31 -15.76 -1.87 -31.66
N GLN A 32 -14.79 -2.74 -31.67
CA GLN A 32 -14.08 -3.30 -30.52
C GLN A 32 -12.83 -2.44 -30.23
N GLY A 33 -13.00 -1.27 -29.63
CA GLY A 33 -11.84 -0.37 -29.41
C GLY A 33 -11.96 0.78 -28.42
N ASP A 34 -13.14 1.22 -27.97
CA ASP A 34 -13.25 2.45 -27.17
C ASP A 34 -14.02 2.25 -25.84
N TYR A 35 -13.47 1.42 -24.95
CA TYR A 35 -14.05 1.21 -23.62
C TYR A 35 -13.84 2.37 -22.64
N ASP A 36 -12.87 3.25 -22.89
CA ASP A 36 -12.50 4.30 -21.92
C ASP A 36 -13.42 5.53 -21.96
N ILE A 37 -14.00 5.86 -23.11
CA ILE A 37 -14.92 7.00 -23.22
C ILE A 37 -16.29 6.70 -22.58
N LEU A 38 -16.75 5.46 -22.65
CA LEU A 38 -18.01 5.03 -22.01
C LEU A 38 -17.92 5.02 -20.48
N ARG A 39 -16.75 4.79 -19.92
CA ARG A 39 -16.51 4.79 -18.46
C ARG A 39 -16.52 6.21 -17.87
N MET A 40 -16.03 7.20 -18.61
CA MET A 40 -16.10 8.62 -18.21
C MET A 40 -17.52 9.20 -18.25
N LEU A 41 -18.35 8.79 -19.21
CA LEU A 41 -19.72 9.27 -19.30
C LEU A 41 -20.66 8.64 -18.26
N GLN A 42 -20.38 7.43 -17.78
CA GLN A 42 -21.13 6.80 -16.70
C GLN A 42 -20.89 7.45 -15.33
N LYS A 43 -19.68 7.92 -15.02
CA LYS A 43 -19.39 8.61 -13.74
C LYS A 43 -20.16 9.93 -13.58
N ASN A 44 -20.42 10.68 -14.66
CA ASN A 44 -21.12 11.98 -14.57
C ASN A 44 -22.65 11.90 -14.58
N THR A 45 -23.26 10.72 -14.81
CA THR A 45 -24.73 10.59 -14.87
C THR A 45 -25.36 10.19 -13.53
N TYR A 46 -24.57 9.75 -12.55
CA TYR A 46 -25.08 9.36 -11.23
C TYR A 46 -25.29 10.52 -10.23
N MET A 47 -24.83 11.73 -10.56
CA MET A 47 -24.96 12.89 -9.65
C MET A 47 -26.26 13.70 -9.75
N VAL A 48 -27.25 13.29 -10.55
CA VAL A 48 -28.47 14.10 -10.77
C VAL A 48 -29.78 13.45 -10.33
N ILE A 49 -29.78 12.22 -9.81
CA ILE A 49 -31.03 11.56 -9.39
C ILE A 49 -30.93 11.04 -7.93
N SER A 50 -30.79 11.96 -6.98
CA SER A 50 -31.22 11.75 -5.60
C SER A 50 -32.47 12.59 -5.30
N VAL A 51 -33.57 12.30 -5.97
CA VAL A 51 -34.90 12.75 -5.54
C VAL A 51 -35.57 11.61 -4.80
N GLY A 52 -35.84 11.85 -3.51
CA GLY A 52 -36.35 10.89 -2.56
C GLY A 52 -37.67 10.20 -2.98
N PRO A 53 -38.04 9.12 -2.34
CA PRO A 53 -39.15 8.27 -2.72
C PRO A 53 -40.51 8.95 -2.48
N CYS A 54 -41.29 9.09 -3.56
CA CYS A 54 -42.68 9.51 -3.51
C CYS A 54 -43.54 8.37 -2.91
N PRO A 55 -44.34 8.59 -1.84
CA PRO A 55 -45.01 7.51 -1.10
C PRO A 55 -46.32 6.98 -1.69
N PHE A 56 -46.56 7.13 -3.00
CA PHE A 56 -47.86 6.77 -3.58
C PHE A 56 -47.71 5.93 -4.83
N LEU A 57 -47.34 4.66 -4.68
CA LEU A 57 -47.64 3.55 -5.61
C LEU A 57 -47.19 2.21 -4.99
N ARG A 58 -48.00 1.74 -4.03
CA ARG A 58 -47.88 0.39 -3.51
C ARG A 58 -49.04 -0.44 -4.12
N SER A 59 -48.80 -1.06 -5.27
CA SER A 59 -49.67 -2.19 -5.67
C SER A 59 -48.90 -3.20 -6.53
N LYS A 60 -48.71 -4.37 -5.95
CA LYS A 60 -48.63 -5.69 -6.58
C LYS A 60 -47.73 -5.89 -7.81
N ALA A 61 -46.46 -6.12 -7.56
CA ALA A 61 -45.65 -6.96 -8.44
C ALA A 61 -44.86 -7.94 -7.58
N GLY A 62 -45.23 -9.21 -7.65
CA GLY A 62 -44.70 -10.26 -6.78
C GLY A 62 -43.32 -10.75 -7.22
N GLY A 63 -42.43 -10.87 -6.27
CA GLY A 63 -41.73 -12.13 -6.01
C GLY A 63 -40.52 -12.51 -6.88
N ARG A 64 -40.07 -11.81 -7.93
CA ARG A 64 -38.87 -12.24 -8.67
C ARG A 64 -37.75 -11.19 -8.83
N GLU A 65 -38.03 -9.93 -8.67
CA GLU A 65 -37.01 -8.86 -8.84
C GLU A 65 -36.11 -8.69 -7.61
N GLY A 66 -36.62 -9.02 -6.40
CA GLY A 66 -35.82 -8.92 -5.17
C GLY A 66 -34.63 -9.87 -5.08
N SER A 67 -34.65 -10.98 -5.82
CA SER A 67 -33.57 -11.95 -5.83
C SER A 67 -32.41 -11.58 -6.80
N ILE A 68 -32.74 -10.84 -7.84
CA ILE A 68 -31.76 -10.36 -8.83
C ILE A 68 -30.99 -9.16 -8.28
N TRP A 69 -31.67 -8.25 -7.56
CA TRP A 69 -31.03 -7.12 -6.90
C TRP A 69 -30.12 -7.58 -5.74
N LYS A 70 -30.56 -8.54 -4.91
CA LYS A 70 -29.71 -9.12 -3.87
C LYS A 70 -28.52 -9.91 -4.42
N LYS A 71 -28.63 -10.50 -5.62
CA LYS A 71 -27.47 -11.12 -6.30
C LYS A 71 -26.53 -10.08 -6.89
N LYS A 72 -27.04 -8.94 -7.38
CA LYS A 72 -26.23 -7.88 -7.99
C LYS A 72 -25.43 -7.11 -6.93
N THR A 73 -26.05 -6.77 -5.79
CA THR A 73 -25.33 -6.17 -4.65
C THR A 73 -24.32 -7.13 -4.04
N LYS A 74 -24.61 -8.44 -4.01
CA LYS A 74 -23.66 -9.46 -3.51
C LYS A 74 -22.53 -9.78 -4.51
N MET A 75 -22.64 -9.34 -5.79
CA MET A 75 -21.56 -9.40 -6.78
C MET A 75 -20.73 -8.10 -6.81
N GLU A 76 -21.29 -6.97 -6.37
CA GLU A 76 -20.56 -5.68 -6.25
C GLU A 76 -19.80 -5.56 -4.91
N GLU A 77 -20.21 -6.32 -3.89
CA GLU A 77 -19.46 -6.54 -2.64
C GLU A 77 -18.40 -7.67 -2.75
N ARG A 78 -18.03 -8.12 -3.92
CA ARG A 78 -16.74 -8.77 -4.11
C ARG A 78 -15.69 -7.66 -4.01
N GLU A 79 -15.23 -7.46 -2.79
CA GLU A 79 -14.03 -6.72 -2.46
C GLU A 79 -13.01 -6.98 -3.57
N MET A 80 -12.66 -5.92 -4.31
CA MET A 80 -11.57 -6.04 -5.29
C MET A 80 -10.31 -6.20 -4.45
N ASN A 81 -9.88 -7.44 -4.27
CA ASN A 81 -8.65 -7.75 -3.57
C ASN A 81 -7.52 -6.90 -4.17
N VAL A 82 -6.72 -6.30 -3.32
CA VAL A 82 -5.56 -5.45 -3.69
C VAL A 82 -4.62 -6.20 -4.64
N ILE A 83 -4.49 -7.52 -4.44
CA ILE A 83 -3.68 -8.40 -5.29
C ILE A 83 -4.53 -9.61 -5.71
N SER A 84 -4.50 -9.96 -7.00
CA SER A 84 -5.16 -11.17 -7.47
C SER A 84 -4.33 -12.41 -7.11
N MET A 85 -5.01 -13.53 -6.82
CA MET A 85 -4.36 -14.82 -6.56
C MET A 85 -3.42 -15.25 -7.71
N LYS A 86 -3.77 -14.89 -8.96
CA LYS A 86 -2.95 -15.18 -10.13
C LYS A 86 -1.60 -14.47 -10.10
N GLN A 87 -1.58 -13.19 -9.71
CA GLN A 87 -0.35 -12.42 -9.57
C GLN A 87 0.56 -12.99 -8.46
N LEU A 88 -0.02 -13.41 -7.31
CA LEU A 88 0.74 -14.06 -6.25
C LEU A 88 1.35 -15.39 -6.71
N LEU A 89 0.60 -16.18 -7.49
CA LEU A 89 1.10 -17.44 -8.04
C LEU A 89 2.25 -17.22 -9.02
N GLU A 90 2.12 -16.26 -9.95
CA GLU A 90 3.14 -15.93 -10.96
C GLU A 90 4.41 -15.34 -10.33
N ALA A 91 4.26 -14.57 -9.25
CA ALA A 91 5.38 -14.05 -8.47
C ALA A 91 6.08 -15.12 -7.61
N GLY A 92 5.46 -16.29 -7.42
CA GLY A 92 6.02 -17.38 -6.62
C GLY A 92 5.92 -17.19 -5.11
N VAL A 93 4.91 -16.44 -4.63
CA VAL A 93 4.66 -16.17 -3.21
C VAL A 93 4.31 -17.44 -2.44
N HIS A 94 3.75 -18.45 -3.11
CA HIS A 94 3.30 -19.72 -2.52
C HIS A 94 4.43 -20.66 -2.09
N PHE A 95 5.66 -20.43 -2.53
CA PHE A 95 6.79 -21.26 -2.10
C PHE A 95 7.29 -20.82 -0.73
N GLY A 96 7.35 -21.75 0.19
CA GLY A 96 7.97 -21.54 1.49
C GLY A 96 9.35 -22.20 1.59
N HIS A 97 9.86 -22.28 2.79
CA HIS A 97 11.13 -22.93 3.11
C HIS A 97 11.01 -24.47 3.16
N GLN A 98 12.19 -25.12 3.25
CA GLN A 98 12.27 -26.56 3.45
C GLN A 98 11.55 -26.99 4.75
N THR A 99 10.90 -28.17 4.71
CA THR A 99 10.15 -28.75 5.82
C THR A 99 10.95 -28.87 7.13
N ARG A 100 12.27 -29.03 7.06
CA ARG A 100 13.14 -29.08 8.25
C ARG A 100 13.24 -27.76 9.03
N ARG A 101 12.95 -26.63 8.37
CA ARG A 101 13.18 -25.27 8.92
C ARG A 101 11.90 -24.55 9.29
N TRP A 102 10.77 -25.20 9.25
CA TRP A 102 9.50 -24.58 9.49
C TRP A 102 9.25 -24.25 10.97
N ASN A 103 8.36 -23.30 11.22
CA ASN A 103 7.84 -23.03 12.56
C ASN A 103 6.44 -23.67 12.69
N PRO A 104 6.19 -24.49 13.75
CA PRO A 104 4.88 -25.10 13.98
C PRO A 104 3.70 -24.11 14.04
N LYS A 105 3.93 -22.88 14.51
CA LYS A 105 2.91 -21.83 14.56
C LYS A 105 2.44 -21.38 13.17
N MET A 106 3.27 -21.57 12.13
CA MET A 106 2.89 -21.31 10.73
C MET A 106 2.01 -22.38 10.11
N SER A 107 1.68 -23.46 10.85
CA SER A 107 0.83 -24.57 10.34
C SER A 107 -0.50 -24.09 9.78
N GLU A 108 -1.06 -23.04 10.34
CA GLU A 108 -2.31 -22.44 9.87
C GLU A 108 -2.22 -21.91 8.43
N TYR A 109 -1.07 -21.36 8.03
CA TYR A 109 -0.85 -20.73 6.72
C TYR A 109 -0.27 -21.69 5.68
N ILE A 110 0.04 -22.93 6.06
CA ILE A 110 0.59 -23.94 5.16
C ILE A 110 -0.55 -24.75 4.57
N TYR A 111 -0.62 -24.81 3.23
CA TYR A 111 -1.58 -25.60 2.50
C TYR A 111 -1.18 -27.07 2.40
N THR A 112 0.07 -27.36 2.01
CA THR A 112 0.61 -28.72 1.84
C THR A 112 2.14 -28.69 1.78
N GLU A 113 2.75 -29.87 1.67
CA GLU A 113 4.16 -30.00 1.33
C GLU A 113 4.34 -30.70 -0.03
N ARG A 114 5.34 -30.29 -0.77
CA ARG A 114 5.72 -30.91 -2.04
C ARG A 114 7.23 -30.87 -2.21
N ASN A 115 7.83 -32.01 -2.52
CA ASN A 115 9.27 -32.16 -2.70
C ASN A 115 10.12 -31.65 -1.50
N GLY A 116 9.62 -31.79 -0.27
CA GLY A 116 10.32 -31.32 0.94
C GLY A 116 10.30 -29.80 1.15
N ILE A 117 9.40 -29.09 0.44
CA ILE A 117 9.16 -27.64 0.57
C ILE A 117 7.70 -27.43 0.95
N HIS A 118 7.42 -26.54 1.92
CA HIS A 118 6.08 -26.14 2.26
C HIS A 118 5.49 -25.22 1.20
N ILE A 119 4.19 -25.39 0.95
CA ILE A 119 3.43 -24.53 0.04
C ILE A 119 2.47 -23.72 0.91
N ILE A 120 2.54 -22.39 0.79
CA ILE A 120 1.72 -21.43 1.53
C ILE A 120 0.34 -21.33 0.88
N ASP A 121 -0.70 -21.19 1.70
CA ASP A 121 -2.09 -21.01 1.25
C ASP A 121 -2.32 -19.57 0.75
N LEU A 122 -2.38 -19.42 -0.58
CA LEU A 122 -2.58 -18.11 -1.21
C LEU A 122 -3.95 -17.50 -0.91
N GLN A 123 -4.97 -18.27 -0.58
CA GLN A 123 -6.29 -17.73 -0.22
C GLN A 123 -6.19 -16.92 1.07
N LYS A 124 -5.47 -17.44 2.06
CA LYS A 124 -5.18 -16.73 3.30
C LYS A 124 -4.25 -15.55 3.08
N SER A 125 -3.23 -15.71 2.21
CA SER A 125 -2.30 -14.63 1.88
C SER A 125 -3.02 -13.41 1.29
N VAL A 126 -3.98 -13.60 0.37
CA VAL A 126 -4.76 -12.49 -0.22
C VAL A 126 -5.49 -11.71 0.88
N GLY A 127 -6.25 -12.39 1.76
CA GLY A 127 -6.97 -11.71 2.83
C GLY A 127 -6.05 -10.97 3.79
N LYS A 128 -4.87 -11.56 4.11
CA LYS A 128 -3.89 -10.93 5.00
C LYS A 128 -3.15 -9.75 4.35
N VAL A 129 -2.98 -9.77 3.04
CA VAL A 129 -2.47 -8.60 2.29
C VAL A 129 -3.48 -7.46 2.32
N ASP A 130 -4.78 -7.74 2.16
CA ASP A 130 -5.82 -6.71 2.22
C ASP A 130 -5.94 -6.09 3.63
N GLU A 131 -5.82 -6.90 4.70
CA GLU A 131 -5.74 -6.42 6.08
C GLU A 131 -4.53 -5.50 6.30
N ALA A 132 -3.35 -5.91 5.84
CA ALA A 132 -2.13 -5.14 5.96
C ALA A 132 -2.17 -3.84 5.14
N TYR A 133 -2.75 -3.88 3.94
CA TYR A 133 -2.96 -2.73 3.09
C TYR A 133 -3.81 -1.66 3.77
N LYS A 134 -4.94 -2.07 4.38
CA LYS A 134 -5.80 -1.16 5.13
C LYS A 134 -5.06 -0.54 6.32
N ALA A 135 -4.34 -1.36 7.10
CA ALA A 135 -3.59 -0.86 8.25
C ALA A 135 -2.53 0.19 7.86
N ILE A 136 -1.82 -0.02 6.75
CA ILE A 136 -0.85 0.93 6.23
C ILE A 136 -1.54 2.20 5.72
N SER A 137 -2.66 2.05 5.01
CA SER A 137 -3.44 3.18 4.49
C SER A 137 -4.00 4.04 5.64
N ASP A 138 -4.55 3.41 6.68
CA ASP A 138 -5.08 4.12 7.85
C ASP A 138 -3.97 4.91 8.58
N ILE A 139 -2.79 4.29 8.80
CA ILE A 139 -1.65 4.96 9.45
C ILE A 139 -1.11 6.11 8.58
N ALA A 140 -1.05 5.92 7.27
CA ALA A 140 -0.60 6.97 6.35
C ALA A 140 -1.59 8.12 6.25
N ALA A 141 -2.91 7.85 6.27
CA ALA A 141 -3.97 8.84 6.31
C ALA A 141 -3.94 9.70 7.59
N ASP A 142 -3.46 9.15 8.70
CA ASP A 142 -3.21 9.90 9.94
C ASP A 142 -1.89 10.73 9.88
N GLY A 143 -1.24 10.84 8.73
CA GLY A 143 0.07 11.50 8.58
C GLY A 143 1.21 10.74 9.26
N GLY A 144 1.03 9.45 9.52
CA GLY A 144 2.02 8.58 10.15
C GLY A 144 3.19 8.25 9.23
N THR A 145 4.35 8.02 9.81
CA THR A 145 5.57 7.63 9.08
C THR A 145 5.80 6.14 9.15
N ILE A 146 6.09 5.52 8.01
CA ILE A 146 6.32 4.08 7.89
C ILE A 146 7.80 3.83 7.57
N LEU A 147 8.39 2.87 8.28
CA LEU A 147 9.76 2.45 8.04
C LEU A 147 9.78 1.07 7.37
N PHE A 148 10.31 1.01 6.15
CA PHE A 148 10.49 -0.24 5.43
C PHE A 148 11.83 -0.89 5.78
N VAL A 149 11.79 -2.14 6.25
CA VAL A 149 12.98 -2.87 6.73
C VAL A 149 13.14 -4.18 5.99
N GLY A 150 14.31 -4.41 5.43
CA GLY A 150 14.65 -5.71 4.84
C GLY A 150 16.08 -5.77 4.37
N THR A 151 16.90 -6.50 5.11
CA THR A 151 18.33 -6.64 4.85
C THR A 151 18.67 -7.88 4.01
N LYS A 152 17.66 -8.64 3.58
CA LYS A 152 17.84 -9.76 2.64
C LYS A 152 18.28 -9.21 1.27
N LYS A 153 19.27 -9.84 0.64
CA LYS A 153 19.73 -9.43 -0.70
C LYS A 153 18.62 -9.36 -1.73
N GLN A 154 17.61 -10.24 -1.60
CA GLN A 154 16.45 -10.30 -2.48
C GLN A 154 15.47 -9.13 -2.25
N ALA A 155 15.50 -8.52 -1.07
CA ALA A 155 14.59 -7.47 -0.66
C ALA A 155 15.21 -6.05 -0.78
N GLN A 156 16.54 -5.93 -0.70
CA GLN A 156 17.26 -4.66 -0.61
C GLN A 156 16.84 -3.65 -1.66
N ASP A 157 16.91 -4.03 -2.94
CA ASP A 157 16.60 -3.14 -4.07
C ASP A 157 15.09 -2.80 -4.12
N ALA A 158 14.24 -3.78 -3.83
CA ALA A 158 12.80 -3.59 -3.84
C ALA A 158 12.37 -2.60 -2.75
N ILE A 159 12.89 -2.75 -1.54
CA ILE A 159 12.59 -1.89 -0.40
C ILE A 159 13.07 -0.46 -0.67
N GLN A 160 14.29 -0.28 -1.13
CA GLN A 160 14.81 1.04 -1.45
C GLN A 160 13.96 1.75 -2.51
N THR A 161 13.74 1.08 -3.64
CA THR A 161 13.01 1.67 -4.78
C THR A 161 11.58 2.07 -4.39
N GLU A 162 10.87 1.20 -3.67
CA GLU A 162 9.48 1.45 -3.32
C GLU A 162 9.33 2.45 -2.16
N ALA A 163 10.24 2.45 -1.18
CA ALA A 163 10.25 3.45 -0.12
C ALA A 163 10.56 4.85 -0.65
N GLU A 164 11.54 4.98 -1.56
CA GLU A 164 11.82 6.23 -2.24
C GLU A 164 10.62 6.71 -3.09
N ARG A 165 9.88 5.78 -3.73
CA ARG A 165 8.69 6.10 -4.53
C ARG A 165 7.55 6.67 -3.69
N CYS A 166 7.32 6.16 -2.48
CA CYS A 166 6.28 6.65 -1.58
C CYS A 166 6.75 7.75 -0.61
N GLY A 167 8.03 8.17 -0.67
CA GLY A 167 8.58 9.20 0.22
C GLY A 167 8.77 8.77 1.68
N MET A 168 8.80 7.46 1.93
CA MET A 168 8.97 6.87 3.27
C MET A 168 10.42 6.44 3.52
N TYR A 169 10.72 6.13 4.78
CA TYR A 169 12.05 5.75 5.23
C TYR A 169 12.33 4.27 5.01
N TYR A 170 13.60 3.89 4.85
CA TYR A 170 13.99 2.50 4.68
C TYR A 170 15.31 2.13 5.34
N VAL A 171 15.47 0.83 5.64
CA VAL A 171 16.72 0.18 6.06
C VAL A 171 16.89 -1.09 5.26
N ASN A 172 17.85 -1.06 4.32
CA ASN A 172 18.07 -2.15 3.36
C ASN A 172 19.38 -2.93 3.57
N GLU A 173 20.38 -2.38 4.29
CA GLU A 173 21.69 -3.04 4.41
C GLU A 173 21.83 -3.82 5.72
N ARG A 174 21.77 -3.13 6.84
CA ARG A 174 21.92 -3.74 8.16
C ARG A 174 21.16 -2.96 9.22
N TRP A 175 20.35 -3.66 9.99
CA TRP A 175 19.78 -3.10 11.20
C TRP A 175 20.86 -2.89 12.27
N LEU A 176 21.01 -1.68 12.75
CA LEU A 176 21.92 -1.37 13.86
C LEU A 176 21.14 -1.46 15.17
N GLY A 177 21.60 -2.28 16.10
CA GLY A 177 20.95 -2.38 17.42
C GLY A 177 20.83 -1.02 18.10
N GLY A 178 19.65 -0.72 18.64
CA GLY A 178 19.34 0.57 19.24
C GLY A 178 18.85 1.63 18.22
N MET A 179 18.49 1.23 17.00
CA MET A 179 18.05 2.17 15.97
C MET A 179 16.75 2.89 16.35
N LEU A 180 15.87 2.22 17.07
CA LEU A 180 14.63 2.79 17.62
C LEU A 180 14.77 3.10 19.11
N THR A 181 15.21 2.16 19.92
CA THR A 181 15.30 2.32 21.37
C THR A 181 16.36 3.34 21.82
N ASN A 182 17.39 3.56 21.01
CA ASN A 182 18.42 4.58 21.24
C ASN A 182 18.50 5.59 20.10
N PHE A 183 17.34 6.05 19.64
CA PHE A 183 17.20 6.93 18.49
C PHE A 183 18.02 8.22 18.60
N LYS A 184 18.16 8.79 19.80
CA LYS A 184 18.98 9.99 20.03
C LYS A 184 20.45 9.78 19.63
N THR A 185 21.02 8.62 19.90
CA THR A 185 22.40 8.29 19.49
C THR A 185 22.49 8.10 17.97
N ILE A 186 21.49 7.50 17.36
CA ILE A 186 21.41 7.34 15.90
C ILE A 186 21.30 8.71 15.22
N GLN A 187 20.48 9.63 15.74
CA GLN A 187 20.44 11.02 15.26
C GLN A 187 21.81 11.71 15.34
N GLY A 188 22.58 11.48 16.41
CA GLY A 188 23.95 11.97 16.49
C GLY A 188 24.85 11.44 15.38
N ARG A 189 24.66 10.19 14.94
CA ARG A 189 25.38 9.63 13.79
C ARG A 189 24.89 10.17 12.45
N ILE A 190 23.60 10.40 12.31
CA ILE A 190 23.02 11.05 11.13
C ILE A 190 23.55 12.50 11.01
N ASN A 191 23.61 13.24 12.11
CA ASN A 191 24.19 14.58 12.11
C ASN A 191 25.68 14.55 11.69
N ARG A 192 26.43 13.56 12.19
CA ARG A 192 27.84 13.35 11.77
C ARG A 192 27.94 13.08 10.26
N LEU A 193 27.02 12.29 9.70
CA LEU A 193 26.94 12.05 8.25
C LEU A 193 26.73 13.38 7.49
N LYS A 194 25.75 14.18 7.90
CA LYS A 194 25.43 15.49 7.33
C LYS A 194 26.62 16.47 7.45
N ASP A 195 27.36 16.43 8.56
CA ASP A 195 28.54 17.26 8.76
C ASP A 195 29.68 16.90 7.80
N ILE A 196 29.93 15.60 7.56
CA ILE A 196 30.95 15.14 6.61
C ILE A 196 30.56 15.56 5.17
N GLU A 197 29.28 15.47 4.81
CA GLU A 197 28.79 15.95 3.51
C GLU A 197 29.01 17.45 3.34
N ARG A 198 28.66 18.24 4.35
CA ARG A 198 28.90 19.70 4.35
C ARG A 198 30.39 20.03 4.21
N MET A 199 31.27 19.33 4.94
CA MET A 199 32.71 19.48 4.80
C MET A 199 33.20 19.17 3.38
N SER A 200 32.54 18.23 2.68
CA SER A 200 32.85 17.90 1.28
C SER A 200 32.44 19.01 0.33
N GLU A 201 31.26 19.62 0.57
CA GLU A 201 30.72 20.72 -0.24
C GLU A 201 31.49 22.06 -0.02
N ASP A 202 31.80 22.37 1.23
CA ASP A 202 32.56 23.59 1.61
C ASP A 202 34.01 23.58 1.18
N GLY A 203 34.50 22.52 0.54
CA GLY A 203 35.88 22.40 0.11
C GLY A 203 36.90 22.20 1.24
N THR A 204 36.46 21.94 2.47
CA THR A 204 37.32 21.68 3.64
C THR A 204 38.28 20.51 3.39
N PHE A 205 37.91 19.54 2.56
CA PHE A 205 38.76 18.41 2.18
C PHE A 205 40.03 18.82 1.44
N ALA A 206 40.07 20.00 0.84
CA ALA A 206 41.27 20.51 0.17
C ALA A 206 42.36 20.99 1.17
N VAL A 207 41.97 21.40 2.38
CA VAL A 207 42.83 21.90 3.44
C VAL A 207 43.38 20.78 4.32
N LEU A 208 42.63 19.67 4.44
CA LEU A 208 42.96 18.54 5.32
C LEU A 208 44.06 17.63 4.72
N PRO A 209 44.88 16.98 5.56
CA PRO A 209 45.85 15.98 5.12
C PRO A 209 45.16 14.84 4.37
N LYS A 210 45.75 14.31 3.31
CA LYS A 210 45.18 13.23 2.47
C LYS A 210 44.76 12.01 3.26
N LYS A 211 45.45 11.67 4.36
CA LYS A 211 45.13 10.51 5.21
C LYS A 211 43.79 10.72 5.91
N GLU A 212 43.55 11.90 6.47
CA GLU A 212 42.28 12.20 7.17
C GLU A 212 41.10 12.24 6.19
N VAL A 213 41.28 12.80 4.99
CA VAL A 213 40.25 12.78 3.95
C VAL A 213 39.84 11.35 3.57
N ILE A 214 40.81 10.42 3.49
CA ILE A 214 40.52 9.01 3.19
C ILE A 214 39.72 8.36 4.34
N GLU A 215 40.08 8.67 5.59
CA GLU A 215 39.36 8.15 6.77
C GLU A 215 37.94 8.70 6.85
N LEU A 216 37.74 10.01 6.60
CA LEU A 216 36.42 10.65 6.55
C LEU A 216 35.54 10.08 5.42
N LYS A 217 36.09 9.83 4.23
CA LYS A 217 35.38 9.21 3.12
C LYS A 217 34.93 7.79 3.45
N LYS A 218 35.77 7.00 4.10
CA LYS A 218 35.39 5.64 4.56
C LYS A 218 34.31 5.67 5.66
N GLU A 219 34.40 6.66 6.56
CA GLU A 219 33.36 6.87 7.58
C GLU A 219 32.03 7.25 6.91
N TRP A 220 32.08 8.17 5.96
CA TRP A 220 30.92 8.62 5.18
C TRP A 220 30.25 7.44 4.43
N GLU A 221 31.00 6.67 3.65
CA GLU A 221 30.51 5.51 2.92
C GLU A 221 29.80 4.50 3.85
N LYS A 222 30.40 4.26 5.02
CA LYS A 222 29.82 3.35 6.00
C LYS A 222 28.53 3.87 6.64
N LEU A 223 28.47 5.17 6.92
CA LEU A 223 27.31 5.82 7.50
C LEU A 223 26.18 5.90 6.47
N GLU A 224 26.49 6.36 5.26
CA GLU A 224 25.54 6.46 4.15
C GLU A 224 24.91 5.11 3.83
N LYS A 225 25.71 4.07 3.73
CA LYS A 225 25.25 2.70 3.48
C LYS A 225 24.26 2.19 4.50
N ASN A 226 24.43 2.50 5.80
CA ASN A 226 23.59 1.96 6.85
C ASN A 226 22.46 2.90 7.31
N LEU A 227 22.63 4.22 7.15
CA LEU A 227 21.72 5.23 7.69
C LEU A 227 21.12 6.14 6.60
N GLY A 228 21.53 5.98 5.33
CA GLY A 228 21.07 6.82 4.23
C GLY A 228 19.56 6.89 4.12
N GLY A 229 18.89 5.75 4.21
CA GLY A 229 17.42 5.67 4.09
C GLY A 229 16.64 6.27 5.27
N ILE A 230 17.31 6.59 6.39
CA ILE A 230 16.67 7.24 7.56
C ILE A 230 17.22 8.63 7.85
N LYS A 231 17.98 9.19 6.91
CA LYS A 231 18.68 10.48 7.06
C LYS A 231 17.74 11.65 7.37
N GLU A 232 16.54 11.64 6.81
CA GLU A 232 15.54 12.69 6.99
C GLU A 232 14.56 12.40 8.15
N MET A 233 14.66 11.23 8.80
CA MET A 233 13.76 10.83 9.86
C MET A 233 14.00 11.67 11.13
N LYS A 234 12.99 12.44 11.54
CA LYS A 234 13.05 13.34 12.72
C LYS A 234 12.51 12.68 13.99
N LYS A 235 11.55 11.77 13.87
CA LYS A 235 10.88 11.06 14.95
C LYS A 235 10.96 9.55 14.72
N VAL A 236 10.69 8.77 15.74
CA VAL A 236 10.50 7.32 15.65
C VAL A 236 9.31 7.04 14.72
N PRO A 237 9.37 6.04 13.84
CA PRO A 237 8.29 5.73 12.92
C PRO A 237 7.03 5.25 13.65
N ASP A 238 5.87 5.53 13.05
CA ASP A 238 4.57 5.17 13.61
C ASP A 238 4.19 3.71 13.27
N ALA A 239 4.78 3.14 12.21
CA ALA A 239 4.68 1.71 11.87
C ALA A 239 5.95 1.21 11.17
N ILE A 240 6.16 -0.11 11.21
CA ILE A 240 7.30 -0.75 10.57
C ILE A 240 6.81 -1.88 9.67
N PHE A 241 7.27 -1.87 8.42
CA PHE A 241 7.08 -2.96 7.49
C PHE A 241 8.37 -3.79 7.39
N VAL A 242 8.32 -5.09 7.73
CA VAL A 242 9.49 -5.97 7.82
C VAL A 242 9.42 -7.10 6.79
N VAL A 243 10.53 -7.36 6.13
CA VAL A 243 10.72 -8.57 5.30
C VAL A 243 11.63 -9.53 6.06
N ASP A 244 11.15 -10.76 6.32
CA ASP A 244 11.81 -11.79 7.12
C ASP A 244 12.04 -11.36 8.59
N PRO A 245 11.00 -11.41 9.44
CA PRO A 245 11.12 -11.05 10.88
C PRO A 245 12.15 -11.88 11.63
N LYS A 246 12.41 -13.11 11.20
CA LYS A 246 13.43 -13.97 11.83
C LYS A 246 14.84 -13.43 11.65
N LYS A 247 15.15 -12.84 10.50
CA LYS A 247 16.44 -12.19 10.24
C LYS A 247 16.54 -10.85 10.95
N GLU A 248 15.46 -10.09 10.96
CA GLU A 248 15.37 -8.77 11.56
C GLU A 248 14.88 -8.81 13.03
N ARG A 249 15.22 -9.88 13.75
CA ARG A 249 14.75 -10.11 15.12
C ARG A 249 15.03 -8.95 16.08
N ILE A 250 16.14 -8.23 15.89
CA ILE A 250 16.48 -7.07 16.72
C ILE A 250 15.50 -5.93 16.46
N CYS A 251 15.15 -5.67 15.19
CA CYS A 251 14.14 -4.70 14.80
C CYS A 251 12.79 -5.03 15.46
N VAL A 252 12.34 -6.27 15.34
CA VAL A 252 11.09 -6.76 15.93
C VAL A 252 11.06 -6.55 17.45
N GLN A 253 12.13 -6.93 18.16
CA GLN A 253 12.23 -6.73 19.62
C GLN A 253 12.21 -5.25 20.03
N GLU A 254 12.86 -4.38 19.27
CA GLU A 254 12.86 -2.95 19.55
C GLU A 254 11.47 -2.34 19.29
N ALA A 255 10.80 -2.74 18.22
CA ALA A 255 9.45 -2.30 17.91
C ALA A 255 8.45 -2.71 19.00
N HIS A 256 8.47 -3.96 19.44
CA HIS A 256 7.65 -4.42 20.56
C HIS A 256 7.91 -3.65 21.85
N THR A 257 9.18 -3.34 22.15
CA THR A 257 9.55 -2.57 23.34
C THR A 257 8.95 -1.16 23.32
N LEU A 258 8.79 -0.57 22.15
CA LEU A 258 8.22 0.77 21.95
C LEU A 258 6.72 0.75 21.65
N GLY A 259 6.11 -0.43 21.44
CA GLY A 259 4.70 -0.57 21.09
C GLY A 259 4.37 -0.09 19.67
N ILE A 260 5.33 -0.19 18.74
CA ILE A 260 5.14 0.20 17.34
C ILE A 260 4.54 -0.97 16.57
N PRO A 261 3.43 -0.80 15.83
CA PRO A 261 2.80 -1.85 15.06
C PRO A 261 3.75 -2.39 13.98
N LEU A 262 3.81 -3.73 13.90
CA LEU A 262 4.64 -4.48 12.98
C LEU A 262 3.80 -5.14 11.89
N ILE A 263 4.10 -4.81 10.67
CA ILE A 263 3.51 -5.41 9.47
C ILE A 263 4.64 -6.13 8.75
N GLY A 264 4.43 -7.35 8.28
CA GLY A 264 5.55 -8.00 7.61
C GLY A 264 5.25 -9.26 6.82
N ILE A 265 6.19 -9.58 5.92
CA ILE A 265 6.18 -10.81 5.15
C ILE A 265 6.79 -11.91 6.02
N ALA A 266 6.00 -12.92 6.35
CA ALA A 266 6.41 -14.09 7.12
C ALA A 266 6.42 -15.34 6.23
N ASP A 267 7.58 -15.95 6.06
CA ASP A 267 7.70 -17.27 5.46
C ASP A 267 7.46 -18.38 6.50
N THR A 268 7.42 -19.62 6.09
CA THR A 268 7.14 -20.80 6.91
C THR A 268 8.13 -21.04 8.06
N ASN A 269 9.27 -20.36 8.08
CA ASN A 269 10.30 -20.43 9.12
C ASN A 269 10.19 -19.35 10.20
N CYS A 270 9.24 -18.42 10.08
CA CYS A 270 9.04 -17.28 10.97
C CYS A 270 8.00 -17.58 12.05
N ASP A 271 7.94 -16.75 13.10
CA ASP A 271 6.88 -16.78 14.10
C ASP A 271 5.82 -15.72 13.73
N PRO A 272 4.59 -16.13 13.41
CA PRO A 272 3.54 -15.17 13.05
C PRO A 272 3.08 -14.30 14.23
N GLU A 273 3.25 -14.76 15.48
CA GLU A 273 2.85 -14.01 16.68
C GLU A 273 3.75 -12.79 16.96
N GLU A 274 4.93 -12.73 16.33
CA GLU A 274 5.83 -11.57 16.41
C GLU A 274 5.36 -10.38 15.56
N LEU A 275 4.33 -10.55 14.72
CA LEU A 275 3.80 -9.51 13.83
C LEU A 275 2.34 -9.22 14.16
N ASP A 276 1.96 -7.94 14.16
CA ASP A 276 0.56 -7.54 14.31
C ASP A 276 -0.24 -7.83 13.03
N TYR A 277 0.36 -7.58 11.87
CA TYR A 277 -0.22 -7.87 10.57
C TYR A 277 0.71 -8.80 9.78
N VAL A 278 0.36 -10.08 9.76
CA VAL A 278 1.16 -11.12 9.10
C VAL A 278 0.74 -11.25 7.64
N ILE A 279 1.69 -11.18 6.73
CA ILE A 279 1.51 -11.50 5.31
C ILE A 279 2.24 -12.82 5.03
N PRO A 280 1.53 -13.97 4.97
CA PRO A 280 2.17 -15.25 4.66
C PRO A 280 2.67 -15.23 3.21
N GLY A 281 3.97 -15.40 3.02
CA GLY A 281 4.55 -15.33 1.68
C GLY A 281 6.04 -15.64 1.64
N ASN A 282 6.53 -15.88 0.44
CA ASN A 282 7.93 -16.15 0.16
C ASN A 282 8.78 -14.87 0.29
N ASP A 283 9.77 -14.90 1.16
CA ASP A 283 10.69 -13.80 1.39
C ASP A 283 12.04 -13.96 0.64
N ASP A 284 12.25 -15.10 -0.05
CA ASP A 284 13.45 -15.39 -0.84
C ASP A 284 13.28 -15.06 -2.33
N ALA A 285 12.06 -14.95 -2.84
CA ALA A 285 11.78 -14.64 -4.23
C ALA A 285 11.71 -13.11 -4.46
N ILE A 286 12.64 -12.55 -5.22
CA ILE A 286 12.70 -11.11 -5.56
C ILE A 286 11.35 -10.60 -6.10
N ARG A 287 10.69 -11.39 -6.98
CA ARG A 287 9.40 -11.00 -7.57
C ARG A 287 8.27 -10.97 -6.53
N ALA A 288 8.28 -11.91 -5.57
CA ALA A 288 7.28 -11.98 -4.50
C ALA A 288 7.41 -10.78 -3.56
N VAL A 289 8.62 -10.53 -3.08
CA VAL A 289 8.91 -9.39 -2.21
C VAL A 289 8.56 -8.08 -2.92
N LYS A 290 9.02 -7.88 -4.17
CA LYS A 290 8.73 -6.67 -4.93
C LYS A 290 7.24 -6.44 -5.11
N LEU A 291 6.45 -7.48 -5.43
CA LEU A 291 5.01 -7.37 -5.62
C LEU A 291 4.31 -6.88 -4.34
N ILE A 292 4.66 -7.47 -3.18
CA ILE A 292 4.02 -7.13 -1.91
C ILE A 292 4.46 -5.74 -1.45
N VAL A 293 5.77 -5.45 -1.47
CA VAL A 293 6.30 -4.12 -1.07
C VAL A 293 5.73 -3.01 -1.95
N ALA A 294 5.63 -3.23 -3.28
CA ALA A 294 5.03 -2.26 -4.18
C ALA A 294 3.57 -1.95 -3.81
N LYS A 295 2.80 -2.96 -3.40
CA LYS A 295 1.41 -2.75 -2.97
C LYS A 295 1.31 -2.01 -1.64
N MET A 296 2.20 -2.27 -0.71
CA MET A 296 2.26 -1.50 0.55
C MET A 296 2.65 -0.03 0.29
N ALA A 297 3.56 0.22 -0.66
CA ALA A 297 3.89 1.58 -1.09
C ALA A 297 2.72 2.26 -1.83
N ASP A 298 1.94 1.51 -2.65
CA ASP A 298 0.72 2.03 -3.27
C ASP A 298 -0.30 2.49 -2.22
N ALA A 299 -0.46 1.75 -1.10
CA ALA A 299 -1.34 2.13 0.00
C ALA A 299 -0.97 3.50 0.61
N VAL A 300 0.32 3.73 0.80
CA VAL A 300 0.84 5.01 1.31
C VAL A 300 0.57 6.15 0.32
N ILE A 301 0.80 5.92 -0.96
CA ILE A 301 0.59 6.93 -2.00
C ILE A 301 -0.89 7.28 -2.14
N GLU A 302 -1.78 6.28 -2.11
CA GLU A 302 -3.22 6.50 -2.20
C GLU A 302 -3.75 7.27 -0.99
N ALA A 303 -3.26 6.98 0.22
CA ALA A 303 -3.62 7.73 1.43
C ALA A 303 -3.17 9.19 1.34
N ASN A 304 -1.92 9.43 0.97
CA ASN A 304 -1.39 10.79 0.84
C ASN A 304 -2.06 11.62 -0.27
N GLN A 305 -2.53 10.97 -1.36
CA GLN A 305 -3.29 11.65 -2.42
C GLN A 305 -4.70 12.02 -1.96
N GLY A 306 -5.36 11.17 -1.16
CA GLY A 306 -6.64 11.46 -0.56
C GLY A 306 -6.59 12.72 0.32
N GLU A 307 -5.60 12.83 1.21
CA GLU A 307 -5.40 14.03 2.03
C GLU A 307 -5.19 15.30 1.19
N ALA A 308 -4.42 15.21 0.10
CA ALA A 308 -4.17 16.36 -0.76
C ALA A 308 -5.45 16.85 -1.48
N GLU A 309 -6.35 15.94 -1.82
CA GLU A 309 -7.65 16.28 -2.41
C GLU A 309 -8.59 16.90 -1.34
N ASP A 310 -8.65 16.33 -0.13
CA ASP A 310 -9.50 16.84 0.96
C ASP A 310 -9.10 18.24 1.39
N VAL A 311 -7.79 18.50 1.57
CA VAL A 311 -7.27 19.85 1.88
C VAL A 311 -7.58 20.85 0.75
N ALA A 312 -7.53 20.41 -0.50
CA ALA A 312 -7.88 21.26 -1.63
C ALA A 312 -9.39 21.60 -1.66
N TYR A 313 -10.27 20.67 -1.28
CA TYR A 313 -11.70 20.92 -1.16
C TYR A 313 -12.03 21.88 -0.02
N GLU A 314 -11.44 21.71 1.18
CA GLU A 314 -11.63 22.62 2.32
C GLU A 314 -11.16 24.05 1.99
N ALA A 315 -10.01 24.21 1.34
CA ALA A 315 -9.51 25.52 0.92
C ALA A 315 -10.41 26.21 -0.11
N VAL A 316 -11.13 25.46 -0.95
CA VAL A 316 -12.09 26.01 -1.90
C VAL A 316 -13.39 26.41 -1.21
N GLU A 317 -13.86 25.65 -0.23
CA GLU A 317 -15.06 26.03 0.57
C GLU A 317 -14.82 27.29 1.38
N GLU A 318 -13.69 27.46 2.07
CA GLU A 318 -13.35 28.68 2.78
C GLU A 318 -13.28 29.92 1.88
N THR A 319 -12.87 29.76 0.63
CA THR A 319 -12.82 30.90 -0.34
C THR A 319 -14.18 31.26 -0.93
N VAL A 320 -15.17 30.37 -0.85
CA VAL A 320 -16.54 30.60 -1.35
C VAL A 320 -17.44 31.22 -0.26
N GLU A 321 -17.13 31.02 1.02
CA GLU A 321 -17.87 31.62 2.15
C GLU A 321 -17.36 33.01 2.58
N ALA A 322 -16.22 33.48 2.05
CA ALA A 322 -15.63 34.80 2.31
C ALA A 322 -15.99 35.80 1.21
#